data_4aaf4a7741646511cd5db2986db4736b
#
_entry.id   4aaf4a7741646511cd5db2986db4736b
#
_cell.length_a   1.000
_cell.length_b   1.000
_cell.length_c   1.000
_cell.angle_alpha   90.00
_cell.angle_beta   90.00
_cell.angle_gamma   90.00
#
_symmetry.space_group_name_H-M   'P 1'
#
loop_
_entity.id
_entity.type
_entity.pdbx_description
1 polymer ?
#
loop_
_entity_poly.entity_id
_entity_poly.type
_entity_poly.pdbx_seq_one_letter_code
_entity_poly.pdbx_strand_id
1 'polypeptide(L)'
;MKAFLTALKAVSNVNIAVPDGKSVVPEAWQLVLARALVALVWGLAGLLVLWLLPGKGIIGVALATGAVVIVRWYLCRKEERDGMTEVYGLLSQRVSKEDIFSGLALQNMILLIRPVLIFLLLWLGSWLWLVVAGALSMAVSLTVAKQDPKNSGWIAAAILSLVLGALASKIAIAFGNLFLLGIIACIVSWLLAKYLEGKDGIHPQSALFIGEVVVLLIGIC
;
A
#
# COMPACT_ATOMS: atom_id res chain seq x y z
N MET A 1 22.52 -4.98 7.50
CA MET A 1 22.39 -5.04 6.04
C MET A 1 21.71 -6.32 5.56
N LYS A 2 22.13 -7.54 5.96
CA LYS A 2 21.46 -8.80 5.57
C LYS A 2 19.96 -8.83 5.85
N ALA A 3 19.52 -8.50 7.08
CA ALA A 3 18.11 -8.48 7.46
C ALA A 3 17.26 -7.56 6.59
N PHE A 4 17.80 -6.39 6.22
CA PHE A 4 17.11 -5.46 5.33
C PHE A 4 16.99 -5.97 3.88
N LEU A 5 18.04 -6.61 3.34
CA LEU A 5 17.97 -7.28 2.04
C LEU A 5 16.97 -8.43 2.05
N THR A 6 16.88 -9.18 3.15
CA THR A 6 15.86 -10.21 3.35
C THR A 6 14.46 -9.61 3.41
N ALA A 7 14.30 -8.46 4.09
CA ALA A 7 13.02 -7.73 4.10
C ALA A 7 12.62 -7.27 2.70
N LEU A 8 13.55 -6.71 1.93
CA LEU A 8 13.29 -6.25 0.57
C LEU A 8 12.88 -7.41 -0.36
N LYS A 9 13.54 -8.56 -0.23
CA LYS A 9 13.17 -9.79 -0.95
C LYS A 9 11.79 -10.31 -0.53
N ALA A 10 11.41 -10.15 0.73
CA ALA A 10 10.11 -10.59 1.24
C ALA A 10 8.94 -9.72 0.73
N VAL A 11 9.17 -8.41 0.54
CA VAL A 11 8.12 -7.46 0.11
C VAL A 11 8.15 -7.17 -1.40
N SER A 12 9.06 -7.79 -2.16
CA SER A 12 9.15 -7.59 -3.60
C SER A 12 9.49 -8.89 -4.32
N ASN A 13 9.12 -8.98 -5.60
CA ASN A 13 9.47 -10.12 -6.46
C ASN A 13 10.89 -10.01 -7.04
N VAL A 14 11.68 -9.04 -6.60
CA VAL A 14 13.04 -8.84 -7.10
C VAL A 14 13.94 -9.95 -6.57
N ASN A 15 14.67 -10.60 -7.46
CA ASN A 15 15.65 -11.62 -7.07
C ASN A 15 16.90 -10.94 -6.52
N ILE A 16 16.88 -10.66 -5.22
CA ILE A 16 17.99 -10.04 -4.50
C ILE A 16 18.88 -11.15 -3.96
N ALA A 17 20.16 -11.13 -4.34
CA ALA A 17 21.17 -12.01 -3.76
C ALA A 17 21.39 -11.61 -2.30
N VAL A 18 20.89 -12.44 -1.38
CA VAL A 18 21.19 -12.29 0.05
C VAL A 18 22.46 -13.09 0.32
N PRO A 19 23.51 -12.48 0.91
CA PRO A 19 24.76 -13.19 1.20
C PRO A 19 24.51 -14.45 2.04
N ASP A 20 25.15 -15.56 1.67
CA ASP A 20 25.04 -16.85 2.35
C ASP A 20 25.33 -16.75 3.85
N GLY A 21 24.61 -17.50 4.65
CA GLY A 21 24.70 -17.55 6.12
C GLY A 21 23.33 -17.84 6.75
N LYS A 22 23.30 -17.92 8.08
CA LYS A 22 22.05 -18.17 8.84
C LYS A 22 20.95 -17.22 8.37
N SER A 23 19.76 -17.77 8.07
CA SER A 23 18.57 -17.00 7.71
C SER A 23 18.26 -15.99 8.82
N VAL A 24 18.36 -14.71 8.51
CA VAL A 24 18.03 -13.63 9.45
C VAL A 24 16.57 -13.27 9.18
N VAL A 25 15.72 -13.46 10.19
CA VAL A 25 14.33 -13.01 10.13
C VAL A 25 14.32 -11.48 10.23
N PRO A 26 13.76 -10.77 9.26
CA PRO A 26 13.69 -9.32 9.31
C PRO A 26 12.75 -8.85 10.43
N GLU A 27 13.09 -7.78 11.10
CA GLU A 27 12.22 -7.12 12.07
C GLU A 27 11.10 -6.33 11.36
N ALA A 28 10.00 -6.08 12.05
CA ALA A 28 8.81 -5.42 11.50
C ALA A 28 9.13 -4.05 10.89
N TRP A 29 9.94 -3.23 11.53
CA TRP A 29 10.35 -1.92 11.00
C TRP A 29 11.15 -2.03 9.68
N GLN A 30 11.92 -3.11 9.49
CA GLN A 30 12.66 -3.34 8.25
C GLN A 30 11.72 -3.70 7.10
N LEU A 31 10.67 -4.47 7.37
CA LEU A 31 9.63 -4.79 6.39
C LEU A 31 8.86 -3.54 5.98
N VAL A 32 8.53 -2.66 6.93
CA VAL A 32 7.86 -1.38 6.66
C VAL A 32 8.73 -0.48 5.80
N LEU A 33 10.00 -0.30 6.13
CA LEU A 33 10.93 0.51 5.34
C LEU A 33 11.17 -0.08 3.95
N ALA A 34 11.32 -1.40 3.85
CA ALA A 34 11.48 -2.08 2.57
C ALA A 34 10.24 -1.87 1.68
N ARG A 35 9.03 -1.98 2.25
CA ARG A 35 7.78 -1.71 1.52
C ARG A 35 7.67 -0.25 1.07
N ALA A 36 8.06 0.69 1.92
CA ALA A 36 8.11 2.11 1.59
C ALA A 36 9.06 2.40 0.42
N LEU A 37 10.25 1.77 0.39
CA LEU A 37 11.19 1.89 -0.72
C LEU A 37 10.62 1.32 -2.03
N VAL A 38 9.96 0.16 -1.98
CA VAL A 38 9.27 -0.39 -3.14
C VAL A 38 8.18 0.56 -3.62
N ALA A 39 7.42 1.17 -2.70
CA ALA A 39 6.41 2.16 -3.02
C ALA A 39 7.01 3.45 -3.60
N LEU A 40 8.19 3.86 -3.13
CA LEU A 40 8.92 4.99 -3.71
C LEU A 40 9.29 4.73 -5.18
N VAL A 41 9.71 3.52 -5.52
CA VAL A 41 10.05 3.16 -6.92
C VAL A 41 8.84 3.31 -7.83
N TRP A 42 7.65 2.84 -7.42
CA TRP A 42 6.46 3.04 -8.26
C TRP A 42 6.06 4.52 -8.34
N GLY A 43 6.13 5.26 -7.22
CA GLY A 43 5.85 6.70 -7.20
C GLY A 43 6.77 7.48 -8.15
N LEU A 44 8.07 7.17 -8.11
CA LEU A 44 9.06 7.77 -9.01
C LEU A 44 8.81 7.41 -10.49
N ALA A 45 8.36 6.19 -10.79
CA ALA A 45 7.98 5.82 -12.16
C ALA A 45 6.83 6.70 -12.67
N GLY A 46 5.82 6.97 -11.85
CA GLY A 46 4.74 7.89 -12.20
C GLY A 46 5.23 9.31 -12.40
N LEU A 47 6.08 9.81 -11.49
CA LEU A 47 6.67 11.15 -11.61
C LEU A 47 7.53 11.30 -12.87
N LEU A 48 8.32 10.30 -13.20
CA LEU A 48 9.14 10.31 -14.41
C LEU A 48 8.28 10.50 -15.66
N VAL A 49 7.15 9.80 -15.74
CA VAL A 49 6.20 9.95 -16.87
C VAL A 49 5.59 11.35 -16.88
N LEU A 50 5.19 11.89 -15.73
CA LEU A 50 4.66 13.25 -15.63
C LEU A 50 5.69 14.30 -16.04
N TRP A 51 6.96 14.09 -15.67
CA TRP A 51 8.06 14.97 -16.06
C TRP A 51 8.35 14.91 -17.56
N LEU A 52 8.31 13.72 -18.16
CA LEU A 52 8.55 13.52 -19.60
C LEU A 52 7.38 14.04 -20.47
N LEU A 53 6.17 14.16 -19.89
CA LEU A 53 4.96 14.57 -20.60
C LEU A 53 4.33 15.84 -20.01
N PRO A 54 5.08 16.95 -19.89
CA PRO A 54 4.55 18.17 -19.30
C PRO A 54 3.39 18.71 -20.17
N GLY A 55 2.32 19.18 -19.53
CA GLY A 55 1.19 19.81 -20.20
C GLY A 55 0.18 18.85 -20.86
N LYS A 56 0.34 17.53 -20.72
CA LYS A 56 -0.61 16.55 -21.28
C LYS A 56 -1.90 16.38 -20.45
N GLY A 57 -2.06 17.11 -19.36
CA GLY A 57 -3.28 17.10 -18.54
C GLY A 57 -3.68 15.68 -18.12
N ILE A 58 -4.95 15.33 -18.33
CA ILE A 58 -5.52 14.04 -17.95
C ILE A 58 -4.82 12.84 -18.62
N ILE A 59 -4.35 12.99 -19.84
CA ILE A 59 -3.63 11.93 -20.59
C ILE A 59 -2.29 11.65 -19.94
N GLY A 60 -1.55 12.69 -19.56
CA GLY A 60 -0.27 12.54 -18.87
C GLY A 60 -0.42 11.81 -17.53
N VAL A 61 -1.45 12.15 -16.75
CA VAL A 61 -1.75 11.49 -15.48
C VAL A 61 -2.20 10.04 -15.69
N ALA A 62 -3.00 9.77 -16.72
CA ALA A 62 -3.41 8.41 -17.03
C ALA A 62 -2.22 7.52 -17.41
N LEU A 63 -1.29 8.02 -18.23
CA LEU A 63 -0.05 7.31 -18.57
C LEU A 63 0.86 7.11 -17.36
N ALA A 64 0.99 8.12 -16.50
CA ALA A 64 1.74 8.02 -15.25
C ALA A 64 1.12 6.96 -14.31
N THR A 65 -0.21 6.94 -14.20
CA THR A 65 -0.93 5.89 -13.45
C THR A 65 -0.65 4.50 -14.01
N GLY A 66 -0.71 4.36 -15.34
CA GLY A 66 -0.35 3.11 -16.02
C GLY A 66 1.07 2.65 -15.68
N ALA A 67 2.04 3.57 -15.69
CA ALA A 67 3.43 3.28 -15.32
C ALA A 67 3.53 2.81 -13.86
N VAL A 68 2.89 3.50 -12.91
CA VAL A 68 2.83 3.09 -11.50
C VAL A 68 2.26 1.69 -11.36
N VAL A 69 1.12 1.41 -12.01
CA VAL A 69 0.45 0.10 -11.93
C VAL A 69 1.31 -1.01 -12.52
N ILE A 70 1.97 -0.77 -13.67
CA ILE A 70 2.84 -1.76 -14.30
C ILE A 70 4.06 -2.07 -13.42
N VAL A 71 4.76 -1.03 -12.94
CA VAL A 71 5.95 -1.21 -12.08
C VAL A 71 5.57 -1.91 -10.79
N ARG A 72 4.46 -1.52 -10.19
CA ARG A 72 3.91 -2.15 -9.00
C ARG A 72 3.57 -3.62 -9.25
N TRP A 73 2.84 -3.95 -10.33
CA TRP A 73 2.51 -5.31 -10.71
C TRP A 73 3.77 -6.17 -10.86
N TYR A 74 4.81 -5.63 -11.49
CA TYR A 74 6.07 -6.33 -11.65
C TYR A 74 6.75 -6.60 -10.30
N LEU A 75 6.80 -5.61 -9.41
CA LEU A 75 7.49 -5.71 -8.12
C LEU A 75 6.70 -6.48 -7.06
N CYS A 76 5.37 -6.46 -7.10
CA CYS A 76 4.50 -6.99 -6.03
C CYS A 76 3.48 -8.02 -6.54
N ARG A 77 3.72 -8.65 -7.68
CA ARG A 77 2.75 -9.52 -8.38
C ARG A 77 2.09 -10.59 -7.49
N LYS A 78 2.86 -11.24 -6.62
CA LYS A 78 2.34 -12.30 -5.75
C LYS A 78 1.39 -11.74 -4.69
N GLU A 79 1.82 -10.70 -3.97
CA GLU A 79 1.02 -10.06 -2.93
C GLU A 79 -0.26 -9.43 -3.50
N GLU A 80 -0.16 -8.81 -4.68
CA GLU A 80 -1.29 -8.21 -5.38
C GLU A 80 -2.36 -9.25 -5.68
N ARG A 81 -1.96 -10.35 -6.30
CA ARG A 81 -2.88 -11.41 -6.69
C ARG A 81 -3.53 -12.06 -5.48
N ASP A 82 -2.73 -12.43 -4.49
CA ASP A 82 -3.21 -13.19 -3.33
C ASP A 82 -4.13 -12.31 -2.48
N GLY A 83 -3.74 -11.03 -2.24
CA GLY A 83 -4.55 -10.07 -1.48
C GLY A 83 -5.89 -9.74 -2.16
N MET A 84 -5.89 -9.49 -3.47
CA MET A 84 -7.13 -9.23 -4.21
C MET A 84 -8.06 -10.44 -4.25
N THR A 85 -7.51 -11.64 -4.47
CA THR A 85 -8.31 -12.88 -4.52
C THR A 85 -8.98 -13.15 -3.19
N GLU A 86 -8.27 -12.93 -2.09
CA GLU A 86 -8.82 -13.16 -0.76
C GLU A 86 -9.89 -12.11 -0.39
N VAL A 87 -9.64 -10.82 -0.65
CA VAL A 87 -10.65 -9.77 -0.43
C VAL A 87 -11.89 -10.03 -1.27
N TYR A 88 -11.73 -10.47 -2.52
CA TYR A 88 -12.86 -10.88 -3.35
C TYR A 88 -13.62 -12.05 -2.73
N GLY A 89 -12.91 -13.08 -2.25
CA GLY A 89 -13.51 -14.23 -1.58
C GLY A 89 -14.30 -13.83 -0.33
N LEU A 90 -13.76 -12.94 0.51
CA LEU A 90 -14.43 -12.45 1.72
C LEU A 90 -15.69 -11.63 1.40
N LEU A 91 -15.63 -10.77 0.40
CA LEU A 91 -16.76 -9.95 0.01
C LEU A 91 -17.84 -10.76 -0.75
N SER A 92 -17.44 -11.70 -1.60
CA SER A 92 -18.37 -12.55 -2.35
C SER A 92 -19.19 -13.47 -1.47
N GLN A 93 -18.67 -13.88 -0.30
CA GLN A 93 -19.45 -14.65 0.70
C GLN A 93 -20.60 -13.86 1.32
N ARG A 94 -20.54 -12.53 1.28
CA ARG A 94 -21.53 -11.60 1.83
C ARG A 94 -22.53 -11.08 0.80
N VAL A 95 -22.19 -11.18 -0.48
CA VAL A 95 -23.08 -10.84 -1.58
C VAL A 95 -23.92 -12.07 -1.92
N SER A 96 -25.22 -11.89 -2.14
CA SER A 96 -26.14 -12.98 -2.49
C SER A 96 -25.59 -13.79 -3.67
N LYS A 97 -25.56 -15.14 -3.50
CA LYS A 97 -25.04 -16.05 -4.53
C LYS A 97 -25.86 -16.08 -5.83
N GLU A 98 -27.02 -15.44 -5.81
CA GLU A 98 -27.99 -15.52 -6.92
C GLU A 98 -27.72 -14.51 -8.04
N ASP A 99 -26.78 -13.57 -7.84
CA ASP A 99 -26.56 -12.47 -8.76
C ASP A 99 -25.15 -12.51 -9.40
N ILE A 100 -25.04 -13.24 -10.53
CA ILE A 100 -23.78 -13.36 -11.30
C ILE A 100 -23.25 -11.99 -11.72
N PHE A 101 -24.14 -11.03 -11.98
CA PHE A 101 -23.77 -9.67 -12.37
C PHE A 101 -23.12 -8.92 -11.21
N SER A 102 -23.59 -9.11 -9.99
CA SER A 102 -23.00 -8.50 -8.79
C SER A 102 -21.58 -9.04 -8.50
N GLY A 103 -21.33 -10.33 -8.75
CA GLY A 103 -20.01 -10.94 -8.59
C GLY A 103 -18.98 -10.36 -9.57
N LEU A 104 -19.35 -10.16 -10.82
CA LEU A 104 -18.48 -9.60 -11.87
C LEU A 104 -18.22 -8.11 -11.65
N ALA A 105 -19.24 -7.37 -11.21
CA ALA A 105 -19.11 -5.96 -10.84
C ALA A 105 -18.18 -5.79 -9.63
N LEU A 106 -18.29 -6.64 -8.60
CA LEU A 106 -17.44 -6.64 -7.43
C LEU A 106 -15.97 -6.91 -7.78
N GLN A 107 -15.72 -7.90 -8.66
CA GLN A 107 -14.37 -8.21 -9.12
C GLN A 107 -13.74 -7.02 -9.85
N ASN A 108 -14.47 -6.41 -10.77
CA ASN A 108 -14.00 -5.24 -11.50
C ASN A 108 -13.76 -4.05 -10.55
N MET A 109 -14.62 -3.83 -9.57
CA MET A 109 -14.45 -2.78 -8.57
C MET A 109 -13.17 -2.97 -7.75
N ILE A 110 -12.87 -4.19 -7.30
CA ILE A 110 -11.64 -4.51 -6.57
C ILE A 110 -10.40 -4.28 -7.44
N LEU A 111 -10.46 -4.64 -8.72
CA LEU A 111 -9.36 -4.44 -9.66
C LEU A 111 -9.10 -2.96 -9.95
N LEU A 112 -10.16 -2.16 -10.05
CA LEU A 112 -10.07 -0.76 -10.50
C LEU A 112 -9.86 0.24 -9.37
N ILE A 113 -10.22 -0.09 -8.12
CA ILE A 113 -10.19 0.85 -7.01
C ILE A 113 -8.81 1.49 -6.82
N ARG A 114 -7.74 0.70 -6.83
CA ARG A 114 -6.37 1.20 -6.65
C ARG A 114 -5.88 2.06 -7.82
N PRO A 115 -6.00 1.63 -9.09
CA PRO A 115 -5.66 2.49 -10.23
C PRO A 115 -6.37 3.83 -10.19
N VAL A 116 -7.66 3.86 -9.84
CA VAL A 116 -8.44 5.10 -9.72
C VAL A 116 -7.89 5.99 -8.60
N LEU A 117 -7.60 5.44 -7.43
CA LEU A 117 -7.04 6.21 -6.32
C LEU A 117 -5.62 6.73 -6.64
N ILE A 118 -4.79 5.92 -7.29
CA ILE A 118 -3.46 6.35 -7.76
C ILE A 118 -3.59 7.48 -8.77
N PHE A 119 -4.52 7.38 -9.72
CA PHE A 119 -4.79 8.44 -10.69
C PHE A 119 -5.17 9.75 -9.99
N LEU A 120 -6.09 9.71 -9.03
CA LEU A 120 -6.52 10.89 -8.30
C LEU A 120 -5.38 11.51 -7.48
N LEU A 121 -4.55 10.70 -6.81
CA LEU A 121 -3.38 11.18 -6.08
C LEU A 121 -2.35 11.86 -6.98
N LEU A 122 -2.07 11.28 -8.16
CA LEU A 122 -1.16 11.89 -9.14
C LEU A 122 -1.75 13.17 -9.73
N TRP A 123 -3.06 13.19 -9.97
CA TRP A 123 -3.78 14.39 -10.43
C TRP A 123 -3.69 15.55 -9.42
N LEU A 124 -3.80 15.23 -8.12
CA LEU A 124 -3.68 16.20 -7.03
C LEU A 124 -2.22 16.57 -6.69
N GLY A 125 -1.23 15.95 -7.35
CA GLY A 125 0.17 16.16 -7.05
C GLY A 125 0.65 15.52 -5.73
N SER A 126 -0.17 14.68 -5.12
CA SER A 126 0.05 14.07 -3.79
C SER A 126 0.73 12.70 -3.86
N TRP A 127 1.65 12.50 -4.81
CA TRP A 127 2.31 11.22 -5.07
C TRP A 127 3.04 10.61 -3.87
N LEU A 128 3.51 11.42 -2.91
CA LEU A 128 4.16 10.93 -1.68
C LEU A 128 3.25 10.06 -0.81
N TRP A 129 1.93 10.22 -0.96
CA TRP A 129 0.96 9.34 -0.32
C TRP A 129 1.06 7.89 -0.78
N LEU A 130 1.60 7.60 -1.96
CA LEU A 130 1.88 6.23 -2.40
C LEU A 130 2.91 5.56 -1.47
N VAL A 131 3.93 6.31 -1.05
CA VAL A 131 4.98 5.82 -0.13
C VAL A 131 4.41 5.63 1.28
N VAL A 132 3.64 6.61 1.76
CA VAL A 132 2.94 6.54 3.05
C VAL A 132 1.99 5.34 3.08
N ALA A 133 1.20 5.15 2.01
CA ALA A 133 0.29 4.02 1.89
C ALA A 133 1.02 2.67 1.95
N GLY A 134 2.16 2.55 1.27
CA GLY A 134 3.00 1.35 1.34
C GLY A 134 3.49 1.07 2.76
N ALA A 135 3.97 2.07 3.49
CA ALA A 135 4.46 1.93 4.86
C ALA A 135 3.34 1.55 5.83
N LEU A 136 2.25 2.32 5.84
CA LEU A 136 1.14 2.13 6.78
C LEU A 136 0.39 0.82 6.53
N SER A 137 0.15 0.45 5.27
CA SER A 137 -0.49 -0.83 4.96
C SER A 137 0.33 -2.02 5.43
N MET A 138 1.67 -1.94 5.33
CA MET A 138 2.55 -2.99 5.85
C MET A 138 2.48 -3.07 7.37
N ALA A 139 2.44 -1.95 8.09
CA ALA A 139 2.27 -1.94 9.54
C ALA A 139 0.94 -2.58 9.96
N VAL A 140 -0.17 -2.28 9.28
CA VAL A 140 -1.47 -2.93 9.49
C VAL A 140 -1.38 -4.43 9.28
N SER A 141 -0.78 -4.87 8.17
CA SER A 141 -0.62 -6.29 7.84
C SER A 141 0.15 -7.05 8.93
N LEU A 142 1.27 -6.49 9.39
CA LEU A 142 2.10 -7.10 10.44
C LEU A 142 1.37 -7.18 11.78
N THR A 143 0.55 -6.19 12.11
CA THR A 143 -0.27 -6.19 13.33
C THR A 143 -1.35 -7.27 13.28
N VAL A 144 -2.05 -7.37 12.15
CA VAL A 144 -3.07 -8.42 11.93
C VAL A 144 -2.44 -9.81 11.99
N ALA A 145 -1.25 -9.97 11.41
CA ALA A 145 -0.48 -11.22 11.46
C ALA A 145 0.14 -11.52 12.82
N LYS A 146 0.04 -10.61 13.80
CA LYS A 146 0.72 -10.71 15.12
C LYS A 146 2.24 -10.86 15.00
N GLN A 147 2.83 -10.30 13.95
CA GLN A 147 4.28 -10.37 13.65
C GLN A 147 5.05 -9.15 14.17
N ASP A 148 4.39 -8.19 14.80
CA ASP A 148 5.00 -7.00 15.39
C ASP A 148 4.64 -6.84 16.88
N PRO A 149 5.15 -7.71 17.78
CA PRO A 149 4.82 -7.65 19.20
C PRO A 149 5.36 -6.39 19.91
N LYS A 150 6.34 -5.70 19.30
CA LYS A 150 6.96 -4.49 19.84
C LYS A 150 6.42 -3.20 19.21
N ASN A 151 5.44 -3.28 18.32
CA ASN A 151 4.93 -2.16 17.53
C ASN A 151 6.02 -1.38 16.75
N SER A 152 7.15 -2.02 16.47
CA SER A 152 8.29 -1.38 15.79
C SER A 152 7.95 -0.98 14.36
N GLY A 153 7.09 -1.71 13.69
CA GLY A 153 6.56 -1.39 12.37
C GLY A 153 5.70 -0.12 12.38
N TRP A 154 4.85 0.05 13.40
CA TRP A 154 4.05 1.26 13.59
C TRP A 154 4.91 2.48 13.85
N ILE A 155 5.92 2.36 14.70
CA ILE A 155 6.86 3.45 14.99
C ILE A 155 7.58 3.85 13.70
N ALA A 156 8.08 2.90 12.93
CA ALA A 156 8.75 3.17 11.65
C ALA A 156 7.81 3.83 10.64
N ALA A 157 6.56 3.35 10.51
CA ALA A 157 5.55 3.91 9.61
C ALA A 157 5.17 5.34 10.03
N ALA A 158 5.00 5.60 11.32
CA ALA A 158 4.70 6.92 11.85
C ALA A 158 5.86 7.91 11.59
N ILE A 159 7.10 7.53 11.90
CA ILE A 159 8.27 8.38 11.65
C ILE A 159 8.39 8.68 10.15
N LEU A 160 8.24 7.68 9.29
CA LEU A 160 8.32 7.87 7.85
C LEU A 160 7.21 8.80 7.34
N SER A 161 5.98 8.64 7.83
CA SER A 161 4.86 9.51 7.47
C SER A 161 5.09 10.96 7.92
N LEU A 162 5.69 11.14 9.10
CA LEU A 162 6.10 12.45 9.61
C LEU A 162 7.17 13.09 8.71
N VAL A 163 8.22 12.35 8.35
CA VAL A 163 9.31 12.85 7.50
C VAL A 163 8.80 13.18 6.11
N LEU A 164 8.01 12.32 5.49
CA LEU A 164 7.45 12.56 4.17
C LEU A 164 6.41 13.69 4.18
N GLY A 165 5.63 13.81 5.24
CA GLY A 165 4.73 14.93 5.46
C GLY A 165 5.48 16.26 5.55
N ALA A 166 6.58 16.30 6.28
CA ALA A 166 7.44 17.49 6.37
C ALA A 166 8.06 17.88 5.02
N LEU A 167 8.43 16.89 4.21
CA LEU A 167 8.97 17.12 2.87
C LEU A 167 7.90 17.57 1.87
N ALA A 168 6.68 17.07 2.01
CA ALA A 168 5.56 17.39 1.11
C ALA A 168 4.91 18.74 1.45
N SER A 169 4.89 19.12 2.72
CA SER A 169 4.24 20.35 3.18
C SER A 169 5.24 21.49 3.23
N LYS A 170 5.05 22.50 2.40
CA LYS A 170 5.73 23.79 2.55
C LYS A 170 5.24 24.58 3.76
N ILE A 171 4.26 24.06 4.51
CA ILE A 171 3.56 24.77 5.59
C ILE A 171 3.34 23.80 6.76
N ALA A 172 3.77 24.19 7.96
CA ALA A 172 3.66 23.40 9.19
C ALA A 172 2.23 22.94 9.56
N ILE A 173 1.20 23.67 9.11
CA ILE A 173 -0.22 23.35 9.36
C ILE A 173 -0.65 22.07 8.61
N ALA A 174 -0.17 21.86 7.40
CA ALA A 174 -0.44 20.64 6.63
C ALA A 174 0.20 19.39 7.28
N PHE A 175 1.25 19.58 8.06
CA PHE A 175 1.96 18.50 8.76
C PHE A 175 1.12 17.84 9.86
N GLY A 176 0.44 18.64 10.69
CA GLY A 176 -0.45 18.11 11.73
C GLY A 176 -1.62 17.34 11.15
N ASN A 177 -2.18 17.82 10.04
CA ASN A 177 -3.26 17.15 9.32
C ASN A 177 -2.82 15.82 8.73
N LEU A 178 -1.63 15.75 8.12
CA LEU A 178 -1.06 14.49 7.58
C LEU A 178 -0.84 13.44 8.67
N PHE A 179 -0.36 13.85 9.84
CA PHE A 179 -0.18 12.95 10.98
C PHE A 179 -1.52 12.42 11.50
N LEU A 180 -2.49 13.32 11.69
CA LEU A 180 -3.84 12.95 12.15
C LEU A 180 -4.53 12.02 11.13
N LEU A 181 -4.46 12.35 9.85
CA LEU A 181 -5.00 11.52 8.77
C LEU A 181 -4.32 10.16 8.70
N GLY A 182 -3.01 10.10 8.92
CA GLY A 182 -2.27 8.84 9.02
C GLY A 182 -2.77 7.96 10.18
N ILE A 183 -2.99 8.53 11.35
CA ILE A 183 -3.55 7.81 12.51
C ILE A 183 -4.97 7.31 12.20
N ILE A 184 -5.82 8.16 11.65
CA ILE A 184 -7.20 7.79 11.27
C ILE A 184 -7.15 6.65 10.24
N ALA A 185 -6.30 6.74 9.23
CA ALA A 185 -6.11 5.69 8.23
C ALA A 185 -5.72 4.35 8.87
N CYS A 186 -4.81 4.38 9.84
CA CYS A 186 -4.41 3.19 10.57
C CYS A 186 -5.56 2.56 11.35
N ILE A 187 -6.32 3.38 12.09
CA ILE A 187 -7.45 2.91 12.89
C ILE A 187 -8.53 2.32 11.98
N VAL A 188 -8.90 3.04 10.91
CA VAL A 188 -9.93 2.58 9.96
C VAL A 188 -9.49 1.30 9.26
N SER A 189 -8.22 1.21 8.83
CA SER A 189 -7.67 0.00 8.20
C SER A 189 -7.71 -1.19 9.14
N TRP A 190 -7.35 -1.00 10.41
CA TRP A 190 -7.38 -2.03 11.42
C TRP A 190 -8.82 -2.49 11.74
N LEU A 191 -9.77 -1.55 11.87
CA LEU A 191 -11.18 -1.86 12.09
C LEU A 191 -11.78 -2.62 10.90
N LEU A 192 -11.50 -2.19 9.67
CA LEU A 192 -11.95 -2.88 8.47
C LEU A 192 -11.35 -4.28 8.36
N ALA A 193 -10.05 -4.43 8.64
CA ALA A 193 -9.40 -5.72 8.67
C ALA A 193 -10.10 -6.64 9.70
N LYS A 194 -10.36 -6.17 10.92
CA LYS A 194 -11.13 -6.93 11.92
C LYS A 194 -12.56 -7.22 11.52
N TYR A 195 -13.25 -6.25 10.90
CA TYR A 195 -14.63 -6.44 10.47
C TYR A 195 -14.75 -7.51 9.37
N LEU A 196 -13.77 -7.59 8.49
CA LEU A 196 -13.71 -8.61 7.44
C LEU A 196 -13.16 -9.96 7.95
N GLU A 197 -12.67 -10.01 9.19
CA GLU A 197 -12.18 -11.22 9.82
C GLU A 197 -13.27 -12.30 9.80
N GLY A 198 -13.01 -13.39 9.06
CA GLY A 198 -13.86 -14.57 9.06
C GLY A 198 -13.53 -15.49 10.24
N LYS A 199 -14.12 -16.71 10.28
CA LYS A 199 -13.85 -17.73 11.32
C LYS A 199 -12.38 -18.13 11.39
N ASP A 200 -11.66 -18.02 10.27
CA ASP A 200 -10.25 -18.45 10.12
C ASP A 200 -9.25 -17.28 10.24
N GLY A 201 -9.72 -16.08 10.58
CA GLY A 201 -8.90 -14.87 10.63
C GLY A 201 -8.69 -14.24 9.23
N ILE A 202 -8.12 -13.01 9.21
CA ILE A 202 -7.74 -12.35 7.96
C ILE A 202 -6.29 -12.69 7.64
N HIS A 203 -6.05 -13.06 6.40
CA HIS A 203 -4.71 -13.24 5.88
C HIS A 203 -3.96 -11.89 5.82
N PRO A 204 -2.66 -11.83 6.16
CA PRO A 204 -1.89 -10.58 6.16
C PRO A 204 -1.94 -9.79 4.85
N GLN A 205 -2.06 -10.48 3.72
CA GLN A 205 -2.11 -9.87 2.40
C GLN A 205 -3.41 -9.12 2.12
N SER A 206 -4.55 -9.60 2.65
CA SER A 206 -5.82 -8.88 2.58
C SER A 206 -5.80 -7.63 3.45
N ALA A 207 -5.19 -7.71 4.62
CA ALA A 207 -4.99 -6.56 5.49
C ALA A 207 -4.08 -5.50 4.82
N LEU A 208 -3.04 -5.95 4.11
CA LEU A 208 -2.17 -5.08 3.31
C LEU A 208 -2.98 -4.37 2.21
N PHE A 209 -3.81 -5.11 1.46
CA PHE A 209 -4.64 -4.56 0.40
C PHE A 209 -5.61 -3.50 0.92
N ILE A 210 -6.37 -3.85 1.96
CA ILE A 210 -7.38 -2.96 2.55
C ILE A 210 -6.72 -1.72 3.14
N GLY A 211 -5.64 -1.92 3.90
CA GLY A 211 -4.88 -0.82 4.50
C GLY A 211 -4.40 0.18 3.45
N GLU A 212 -3.89 -0.31 2.33
CA GLU A 212 -3.43 0.56 1.27
C GLU A 212 -4.57 1.33 0.61
N VAL A 213 -5.69 0.67 0.27
CA VAL A 213 -6.86 1.35 -0.31
C VAL A 213 -7.37 2.46 0.62
N VAL A 214 -7.45 2.19 1.92
CA VAL A 214 -7.92 3.19 2.91
C VAL A 214 -6.96 4.37 2.99
N VAL A 215 -5.66 4.12 3.06
CA VAL A 215 -4.66 5.21 3.13
C VAL A 215 -4.65 6.05 1.86
N LEU A 216 -4.75 5.42 0.69
CA LEU A 216 -4.86 6.13 -0.59
C LEU A 216 -6.12 6.99 -0.65
N LEU A 217 -7.27 6.46 -0.18
CA LEU A 217 -8.52 7.20 -0.13
C LEU A 217 -8.42 8.44 0.76
N ILE A 218 -7.84 8.30 1.95
CA ILE A 218 -7.65 9.43 2.88
C ILE A 218 -6.67 10.45 2.31
N GLY A 219 -5.67 10.02 1.55
CA GLY A 219 -4.72 10.92 0.89
C GLY A 219 -5.34 11.80 -0.20
N ILE A 220 -6.55 11.49 -0.66
CA ILE A 220 -7.31 12.26 -1.64
C ILE A 220 -8.20 13.31 -0.95
N CYS A 221 -8.65 13.04 0.29
CA CYS A 221 -9.50 13.94 1.08
C CYS A 221 -8.69 15.07 1.71
#